data_29ddf0f206bd79753949741f10afad77
#
_entry.id   29ddf0f206bd79753949741f10afad77
#
_cell.length_a   1.000
_cell.length_b   1.000
_cell.length_c   1.000
_cell.angle_alpha   90.00
_cell.angle_beta   90.00
_cell.angle_gamma   90.00
#
_symmetry.space_group_name_H-M   'P 1'
#
loop_
_entity.id
_entity.type
_entity.pdbx_description
1 polymer ?
#
loop_
_entity_poly.entity_id
_entity_poly.type
_entity_poly.pdbx_seq_one_letter_code
_entity_poly.pdbx_strand_id
1 'polypeptide(L)'
;TEEQNDMLIDRLSTYLFTSNEEPVINLIREGYDNQNIIEVGNIRADAVFANLGFAEDSNVLDRYGLEQGAYMLLTLHHDHVLRNKSFVISFLTMLERLSERLRICMVLHPKTLIQLEDMPEVMLDPGVNLQFVSSQNYHDMLKLLKNTVVVVTDSQGIQEESSVLGVQCLTIGQTTNRPVTLTKGTNTLLGFDVQEIEAKIVDVIEGNK
;
A
#
# COMPACT_ATOMS: atom_id res chain seq x y z
N THR A 1 -3.38 -21.83 4.45
CA THR A 1 -3.08 -20.37 4.62
C THR A 1 -1.92 -19.99 3.72
N GLU A 2 -1.76 -18.70 3.40
CA GLU A 2 -0.65 -18.17 2.58
C GLU A 2 0.70 -18.57 3.21
N GLU A 3 0.86 -18.40 4.51
CA GLU A 3 2.03 -18.79 5.29
C GLU A 3 2.38 -20.28 5.15
N GLN A 4 1.37 -21.17 5.15
CA GLN A 4 1.61 -22.61 4.94
C GLN A 4 2.09 -22.91 3.52
N ASN A 5 1.59 -22.18 2.53
CA ASN A 5 2.05 -22.32 1.14
C ASN A 5 3.50 -21.84 1.00
N ASP A 6 3.85 -20.71 1.62
CA ASP A 6 5.22 -20.20 1.63
C ASP A 6 6.18 -21.21 2.26
N MET A 7 5.84 -21.76 3.43
CA MET A 7 6.64 -22.81 4.07
C MET A 7 6.83 -24.07 3.20
N LEU A 8 5.80 -24.46 2.43
CA LEU A 8 5.91 -25.61 1.51
C LEU A 8 6.80 -25.28 0.31
N ILE A 9 6.70 -24.07 -0.24
CA ILE A 9 7.56 -23.60 -1.34
C ILE A 9 9.01 -23.57 -0.88
N ASP A 10 9.27 -23.01 0.29
CA ASP A 10 10.61 -22.94 0.87
C ASP A 10 11.21 -24.35 1.06
N ARG A 11 10.41 -25.34 1.53
CA ARG A 11 10.85 -26.74 1.69
C ARG A 11 11.20 -27.43 0.37
N LEU A 12 10.61 -27.00 -0.73
CA LEU A 12 10.86 -27.58 -2.06
C LEU A 12 11.96 -26.82 -2.83
N SER A 13 12.37 -25.65 -2.34
CA SER A 13 13.34 -24.79 -2.99
C SER A 13 14.77 -25.25 -2.74
N THR A 14 15.61 -25.22 -3.76
CA THR A 14 17.04 -25.51 -3.66
C THR A 14 17.80 -24.32 -3.08
N TYR A 15 17.41 -23.10 -3.47
CA TYR A 15 17.97 -21.86 -2.99
C TYR A 15 16.87 -20.94 -2.50
N LEU A 16 17.13 -20.20 -1.42
CA LEU A 16 16.24 -19.24 -0.80
C LEU A 16 16.86 -17.84 -0.91
N PHE A 17 16.21 -16.96 -1.65
CA PHE A 17 16.67 -15.58 -1.83
C PHE A 17 15.97 -14.66 -0.84
N THR A 18 16.74 -13.86 -0.11
CA THR A 18 16.22 -12.95 0.92
C THR A 18 16.54 -11.51 0.60
N SER A 19 15.67 -10.60 1.05
CA SER A 19 15.82 -9.16 0.82
C SER A 19 16.66 -8.43 1.86
N ASN A 20 16.87 -9.04 3.02
CA ASN A 20 17.64 -8.47 4.12
C ASN A 20 17.97 -9.57 5.15
N GLU A 21 18.68 -9.21 6.22
CA GLU A 21 19.18 -10.12 7.25
C GLU A 21 18.05 -10.83 8.05
N GLU A 22 16.91 -10.17 8.30
CA GLU A 22 15.85 -10.72 9.15
C GLU A 22 15.27 -12.05 8.61
N PRO A 23 14.87 -12.16 7.32
CA PRO A 23 14.49 -13.44 6.72
C PRO A 23 15.59 -14.49 6.77
N VAL A 24 16.88 -14.12 6.63
CA VAL A 24 17.99 -15.06 6.76
C VAL A 24 17.98 -15.72 8.14
N ILE A 25 17.87 -14.91 9.19
CA ILE A 25 17.83 -15.39 10.58
C ILE A 25 16.63 -16.31 10.80
N ASN A 26 15.47 -15.96 10.26
CA ASN A 26 14.24 -16.76 10.38
C ASN A 26 14.40 -18.14 9.71
N LEU A 27 14.90 -18.17 8.47
CA LEU A 27 15.13 -19.42 7.72
C LEU A 27 16.16 -20.32 8.44
N ILE A 28 17.22 -19.77 9.00
CA ILE A 28 18.18 -20.54 9.80
C ILE A 28 17.51 -21.16 11.04
N ARG A 29 16.64 -20.41 11.74
CA ARG A 29 15.86 -20.91 12.89
C ARG A 29 14.88 -22.02 12.50
N GLU A 30 14.35 -21.97 11.29
CA GLU A 30 13.48 -22.98 10.71
C GLU A 30 14.23 -24.24 10.23
N GLY A 31 15.56 -24.22 10.30
CA GLY A 31 16.44 -25.36 10.04
C GLY A 31 16.90 -25.49 8.59
N TYR A 32 16.87 -24.39 7.82
CA TYR A 32 17.46 -24.37 6.48
C TYR A 32 18.99 -24.20 6.56
N ASP A 33 19.70 -24.83 5.60
CA ASP A 33 21.15 -24.70 5.49
C ASP A 33 21.51 -23.28 5.02
N ASN A 34 22.39 -22.63 5.78
CA ASN A 34 22.86 -21.28 5.47
C ASN A 34 23.52 -21.17 4.08
N GLN A 35 24.07 -22.28 3.55
CA GLN A 35 24.67 -22.31 2.21
C GLN A 35 23.63 -22.14 1.08
N ASN A 36 22.37 -22.43 1.37
CA ASN A 36 21.27 -22.33 0.42
C ASN A 36 20.50 -21.01 0.55
N ILE A 37 20.84 -20.17 1.54
CA ILE A 37 20.20 -18.88 1.77
C ILE A 37 21.11 -17.78 1.21
N ILE A 38 20.60 -17.00 0.28
CA ILE A 38 21.36 -15.97 -0.41
C ILE A 38 20.66 -14.62 -0.22
N GLU A 39 21.30 -13.70 0.50
CA GLU A 39 20.81 -12.33 0.60
C GLU A 39 21.15 -11.56 -0.68
N VAL A 40 20.11 -11.17 -1.43
CA VAL A 40 20.24 -10.50 -2.72
C VAL A 40 19.76 -9.05 -2.70
N GLY A 41 19.23 -8.58 -1.57
CA GLY A 41 18.59 -7.28 -1.48
C GLY A 41 17.13 -7.30 -1.97
N ASN A 42 16.52 -6.13 -1.99
CA ASN A 42 15.10 -6.01 -2.34
C ASN A 42 14.93 -5.81 -3.86
N ILE A 43 14.61 -6.90 -4.57
CA ILE A 43 14.36 -6.90 -6.02
C ILE A 43 13.22 -5.96 -6.44
N ARG A 44 12.28 -5.66 -5.53
CA ARG A 44 11.22 -4.68 -5.78
C ARG A 44 11.77 -3.26 -5.88
N ALA A 45 12.82 -2.94 -5.12
CA ALA A 45 13.53 -1.66 -5.25
C ALA A 45 14.17 -1.53 -6.64
N ASP A 46 14.81 -2.59 -7.13
CA ASP A 46 15.38 -2.61 -8.48
C ASP A 46 14.28 -2.42 -9.54
N ALA A 47 13.13 -3.07 -9.37
CA ALA A 47 11.99 -2.91 -10.26
C ALA A 47 11.46 -1.47 -10.27
N VAL A 48 11.37 -0.80 -9.10
CA VAL A 48 10.99 0.62 -9.02
C VAL A 48 11.96 1.47 -9.83
N PHE A 49 13.27 1.37 -9.55
CA PHE A 49 14.28 2.19 -10.24
C PHE A 49 14.32 1.93 -11.75
N ALA A 50 14.21 0.68 -12.18
CA ALA A 50 14.19 0.33 -13.60
C ALA A 50 12.96 0.90 -14.35
N ASN A 51 11.86 1.14 -13.65
CA ASN A 51 10.60 1.59 -14.27
C ASN A 51 10.29 3.08 -14.04
N LEU A 52 11.09 3.81 -13.25
CA LEU A 52 10.85 5.24 -12.99
C LEU A 52 10.81 6.08 -14.27
N GLY A 53 11.71 5.82 -15.22
CA GLY A 53 11.72 6.54 -16.51
C GLY A 53 10.42 6.37 -17.30
N PHE A 54 9.92 5.14 -17.39
CA PHE A 54 8.65 4.85 -18.05
C PHE A 54 7.44 5.43 -17.29
N ALA A 55 7.51 5.46 -15.96
CA ALA A 55 6.47 6.10 -15.14
C ALA A 55 6.40 7.61 -15.38
N GLU A 56 7.54 8.28 -15.63
CA GLU A 56 7.54 9.73 -15.93
C GLU A 56 6.78 10.06 -17.22
N ASP A 57 6.78 9.16 -18.20
CA ASP A 57 6.05 9.34 -19.45
C ASP A 57 4.53 9.12 -19.31
N SER A 58 4.05 8.61 -18.16
CA SER A 58 2.63 8.41 -17.92
C SER A 58 1.89 9.74 -17.77
N ASN A 59 0.72 9.84 -18.44
CA ASN A 59 -0.19 10.98 -18.34
C ASN A 59 -1.32 10.76 -17.30
N VAL A 60 -1.14 9.82 -16.35
CA VAL A 60 -2.17 9.43 -15.39
C VAL A 60 -2.62 10.60 -14.50
N LEU A 61 -1.70 11.50 -14.13
CA LEU A 61 -2.06 12.68 -13.35
C LEU A 61 -3.02 13.59 -14.13
N ASP A 62 -2.71 13.89 -15.39
CA ASP A 62 -3.57 14.70 -16.25
C ASP A 62 -4.92 14.02 -16.48
N ARG A 63 -4.91 12.69 -16.70
CA ARG A 63 -6.12 11.87 -16.92
C ARG A 63 -7.11 12.00 -15.77
N TYR A 64 -6.63 12.08 -14.54
CA TYR A 64 -7.46 12.20 -13.34
C TYR A 64 -7.47 13.62 -12.75
N GLY A 65 -6.85 14.60 -13.41
CA GLY A 65 -6.76 15.98 -12.96
C GLY A 65 -6.06 16.13 -11.61
N LEU A 66 -5.05 15.31 -11.34
CA LEU A 66 -4.27 15.32 -10.11
C LEU A 66 -3.03 16.20 -10.27
N GLU A 67 -2.69 16.93 -9.22
CA GLU A 67 -1.49 17.75 -9.18
C GLU A 67 -0.45 17.09 -8.25
N GLN A 68 0.81 17.16 -8.64
CA GLN A 68 1.91 16.60 -7.83
C GLN A 68 1.92 17.22 -6.43
N GLY A 69 1.99 16.38 -5.41
CA GLY A 69 2.03 16.79 -4.01
C GLY A 69 0.73 17.38 -3.47
N ALA A 70 -0.40 17.23 -4.20
CA ALA A 70 -1.68 17.81 -3.82
C ALA A 70 -2.83 16.80 -3.69
N TYR A 71 -2.51 15.52 -3.56
CA TYR A 71 -3.51 14.46 -3.37
C TYR A 71 -3.00 13.33 -2.48
N MET A 72 -3.93 12.58 -1.92
CA MET A 72 -3.71 11.32 -1.23
C MET A 72 -4.03 10.16 -2.17
N LEU A 73 -3.14 9.17 -2.22
CA LEU A 73 -3.39 7.90 -2.90
C LEU A 73 -3.93 6.88 -1.90
N LEU A 74 -4.97 6.16 -2.29
CA LEU A 74 -5.57 5.12 -1.44
C LEU A 74 -5.71 3.81 -2.22
N THR A 75 -5.30 2.70 -1.60
CA THR A 75 -5.53 1.35 -2.11
C THR A 75 -5.91 0.41 -0.98
N LEU A 76 -7.06 -0.24 -1.09
CA LEU A 76 -7.50 -1.28 -0.15
C LEU A 76 -8.01 -2.48 -0.96
N HIS A 77 -7.50 -3.68 -0.68
CA HIS A 77 -7.86 -4.87 -1.44
C HIS A 77 -7.79 -6.19 -0.64
N HIS A 78 -7.29 -6.17 0.59
CA HIS A 78 -7.25 -7.37 1.40
C HIS A 78 -8.61 -7.68 2.02
N ASP A 79 -9.04 -8.92 1.85
CA ASP A 79 -10.32 -9.42 2.35
C ASP A 79 -10.56 -9.15 3.84
N HIS A 80 -9.52 -9.23 4.67
CA HIS A 80 -9.68 -9.02 6.12
C HIS A 80 -10.03 -7.58 6.48
N VAL A 81 -9.61 -6.60 5.67
CA VAL A 81 -10.00 -5.18 5.82
C VAL A 81 -11.43 -4.99 5.33
N LEU A 82 -11.71 -5.48 4.11
CA LEU A 82 -12.99 -5.25 3.42
C LEU A 82 -14.16 -6.00 4.05
N ARG A 83 -13.93 -7.14 4.73
CA ARG A 83 -14.97 -7.87 5.49
C ARG A 83 -15.43 -7.16 6.76
N ASN A 84 -14.65 -6.22 7.27
CA ASN A 84 -15.06 -5.40 8.41
C ASN A 84 -15.96 -4.24 7.92
N LYS A 85 -17.23 -4.54 7.67
CA LYS A 85 -18.20 -3.59 7.11
C LYS A 85 -18.31 -2.30 7.91
N SER A 86 -18.34 -2.39 9.24
CA SER A 86 -18.44 -1.20 10.10
C SER A 86 -17.22 -0.29 9.96
N PHE A 87 -16.03 -0.87 9.87
CA PHE A 87 -14.81 -0.13 9.58
C PHE A 87 -14.89 0.53 8.19
N VAL A 88 -15.23 -0.23 7.15
CA VAL A 88 -15.31 0.29 5.77
C VAL A 88 -16.26 1.47 5.67
N ILE A 89 -17.47 1.37 6.23
CA ILE A 89 -18.47 2.46 6.22
C ILE A 89 -17.92 3.70 6.93
N SER A 90 -17.40 3.53 8.15
CA SER A 90 -16.84 4.65 8.93
C SER A 90 -15.63 5.28 8.24
N PHE A 91 -14.79 4.45 7.62
CA PHE A 91 -13.61 4.89 6.90
C PHE A 91 -13.99 5.70 5.64
N LEU A 92 -14.95 5.23 4.84
CA LEU A 92 -15.44 5.98 3.67
C LEU A 92 -16.09 7.30 4.07
N THR A 93 -16.90 7.32 5.16
CA THR A 93 -17.46 8.56 5.70
C THR A 93 -16.37 9.55 6.14
N MET A 94 -15.28 9.05 6.71
CA MET A 94 -14.12 9.88 7.05
C MET A 94 -13.45 10.42 5.79
N LEU A 95 -13.27 9.60 4.74
CA LEU A 95 -12.70 10.03 3.47
C LEU A 95 -13.54 11.12 2.79
N GLU A 96 -14.85 11.04 2.83
CA GLU A 96 -15.74 12.09 2.32
C GLU A 96 -15.47 13.43 3.00
N ARG A 97 -15.40 13.48 4.33
CA ARG A 97 -15.05 14.70 5.07
C ARG A 97 -13.63 15.19 4.73
N LEU A 98 -12.68 14.26 4.66
CA LEU A 98 -11.28 14.60 4.38
C LEU A 98 -11.10 15.14 2.94
N SER A 99 -11.95 14.72 2.02
CA SER A 99 -11.93 15.18 0.62
C SER A 99 -12.27 16.67 0.46
N GLU A 100 -12.87 17.30 1.48
CA GLU A 100 -13.05 18.77 1.50
C GLU A 100 -11.71 19.53 1.64
N ARG A 101 -10.69 18.87 2.19
CA ARG A 101 -9.36 19.46 2.46
C ARG A 101 -8.28 18.99 1.50
N LEU A 102 -8.36 17.78 0.99
CA LEU A 102 -7.36 17.15 0.15
C LEU A 102 -8.02 16.27 -0.90
N ARG A 103 -7.55 16.36 -2.13
CA ARG A 103 -8.01 15.44 -3.19
C ARG A 103 -7.58 14.00 -2.87
N ILE A 104 -8.49 13.06 -3.07
CA ILE A 104 -8.28 11.64 -2.78
C ILE A 104 -8.48 10.83 -4.05
N CYS A 105 -7.44 10.09 -4.45
CA CYS A 105 -7.48 9.13 -5.55
C CYS A 105 -7.49 7.72 -4.98
N MET A 106 -8.64 7.06 -4.99
CA MET A 106 -8.78 5.68 -4.55
C MET A 106 -8.74 4.73 -5.74
N VAL A 107 -7.64 3.98 -5.85
CA VAL A 107 -7.48 2.95 -6.87
C VAL A 107 -8.16 1.67 -6.41
N LEU A 108 -9.23 1.30 -7.13
CA LEU A 108 -10.06 0.13 -6.80
C LEU A 108 -9.59 -1.11 -7.53
N HIS A 109 -9.25 -2.14 -6.78
CA HIS A 109 -9.14 -3.49 -7.35
C HIS A 109 -10.54 -4.01 -7.71
N PRO A 110 -10.74 -4.80 -8.78
CA PRO A 110 -12.05 -5.32 -9.16
C PRO A 110 -12.79 -6.04 -8.03
N LYS A 111 -12.08 -6.80 -7.19
CA LYS A 111 -12.67 -7.44 -6.00
C LYS A 111 -13.19 -6.44 -4.97
N THR A 112 -12.47 -5.34 -4.78
CA THR A 112 -12.86 -4.27 -3.86
C THR A 112 -14.13 -3.59 -4.34
N LEU A 113 -14.20 -3.29 -5.64
CA LEU A 113 -15.40 -2.70 -6.24
C LEU A 113 -16.63 -3.57 -6.00
N ILE A 114 -16.55 -4.88 -6.31
CA ILE A 114 -17.65 -5.82 -6.08
C ILE A 114 -18.10 -5.83 -4.62
N GLN A 115 -17.15 -5.83 -3.68
CA GLN A 115 -17.48 -5.85 -2.25
C GLN A 115 -18.11 -4.53 -1.77
N LEU A 116 -17.70 -3.39 -2.35
CA LEU A 116 -18.32 -2.10 -2.04
C LEU A 116 -19.73 -1.98 -2.65
N GLU A 117 -19.95 -2.49 -3.86
CA GLU A 117 -21.28 -2.55 -4.50
C GLU A 117 -22.28 -3.41 -3.70
N ASP A 118 -21.81 -4.42 -2.98
CA ASP A 118 -22.61 -5.26 -2.09
C ASP A 118 -22.94 -4.58 -0.73
N MET A 119 -22.53 -3.33 -0.52
CA MET A 119 -22.78 -2.54 0.68
C MET A 119 -23.75 -1.39 0.37
N PRO A 120 -25.06 -1.54 0.60
CA PRO A 120 -26.06 -0.52 0.23
C PRO A 120 -25.91 0.81 0.98
N GLU A 121 -25.17 0.82 2.09
CA GLU A 121 -24.83 2.02 2.85
C GLU A 121 -23.69 2.83 2.22
N VAL A 122 -22.94 2.24 1.30
CA VAL A 122 -21.82 2.88 0.60
C VAL A 122 -22.34 3.54 -0.65
N MET A 123 -22.40 4.85 -0.64
CA MET A 123 -22.68 5.61 -1.86
C MET A 123 -21.37 5.75 -2.66
N LEU A 124 -21.31 5.08 -3.81
CA LEU A 124 -20.17 5.16 -4.74
C LEU A 124 -20.26 6.39 -5.67
N ASP A 125 -20.95 7.45 -5.26
CA ASP A 125 -20.95 8.74 -5.95
C ASP A 125 -20.03 9.69 -5.18
N PRO A 126 -18.73 9.57 -5.41
CA PRO A 126 -17.77 10.40 -4.72
C PRO A 126 -17.86 11.81 -5.30
N GLY A 127 -17.92 12.79 -4.45
CA GLY A 127 -17.82 14.20 -4.86
C GLY A 127 -16.57 14.46 -5.71
N VAL A 128 -16.42 15.68 -6.19
CA VAL A 128 -15.35 16.08 -7.13
C VAL A 128 -13.94 15.76 -6.61
N ASN A 129 -13.73 15.73 -5.31
CA ASN A 129 -12.42 15.56 -4.68
C ASN A 129 -12.12 14.12 -4.18
N LEU A 130 -13.10 13.23 -4.10
CA LEU A 130 -12.89 11.82 -3.83
C LEU A 130 -13.18 11.06 -5.13
N GLN A 131 -12.14 10.55 -5.77
CA GLN A 131 -12.25 9.85 -7.05
C GLN A 131 -11.98 8.37 -6.87
N PHE A 132 -12.91 7.54 -7.35
CA PHE A 132 -12.70 6.11 -7.52
C PHE A 132 -12.18 5.84 -8.93
N VAL A 133 -11.00 5.27 -9.03
CA VAL A 133 -10.38 4.94 -10.32
C VAL A 133 -10.16 3.44 -10.42
N SER A 134 -10.27 2.89 -11.60
CA SER A 134 -10.00 1.47 -11.85
C SER A 134 -8.54 1.11 -11.56
N SER A 135 -8.26 -0.19 -11.44
CA SER A 135 -6.87 -0.68 -11.35
C SER A 135 -6.00 -0.12 -12.47
N GLN A 136 -4.84 0.35 -12.10
CA GLN A 136 -3.86 0.96 -13.01
C GLN A 136 -2.79 -0.07 -13.41
N ASN A 137 -2.16 0.16 -14.57
CA ASN A 137 -0.92 -0.55 -14.90
C ASN A 137 0.22 -0.10 -13.98
N TYR A 138 1.33 -0.82 -14.00
CA TYR A 138 2.43 -0.58 -13.07
C TYR A 138 3.05 0.82 -13.20
N HIS A 139 3.25 1.33 -14.42
CA HIS A 139 3.84 2.65 -14.63
C HIS A 139 2.93 3.78 -14.17
N ASP A 140 1.62 3.68 -14.47
CA ASP A 140 0.62 4.64 -13.98
C ASP A 140 0.55 4.61 -12.44
N MET A 141 0.55 3.41 -11.82
CA MET A 141 0.53 3.27 -10.38
C MET A 141 1.79 3.85 -9.73
N LEU A 142 2.96 3.61 -10.32
CA LEU A 142 4.23 4.15 -9.85
C LEU A 142 4.27 5.69 -9.96
N LYS A 143 3.72 6.26 -11.04
CA LYS A 143 3.56 7.71 -11.20
C LYS A 143 2.65 8.29 -10.13
N LEU A 144 1.49 7.67 -9.89
CA LEU A 144 0.57 8.07 -8.81
C LEU A 144 1.26 8.01 -7.45
N LEU A 145 1.96 6.91 -7.15
CA LEU A 145 2.63 6.72 -5.88
C LEU A 145 3.76 7.75 -5.66
N LYS A 146 4.57 8.02 -6.69
CA LYS A 146 5.69 8.97 -6.60
C LYS A 146 5.23 10.40 -6.32
N ASN A 147 4.06 10.79 -6.80
CA ASN A 147 3.58 12.18 -6.78
C ASN A 147 2.51 12.47 -5.71
N THR A 148 2.16 11.48 -4.88
CA THR A 148 1.21 11.67 -3.77
C THR A 148 1.87 12.33 -2.56
N VAL A 149 1.11 13.04 -1.74
CA VAL A 149 1.55 13.51 -0.41
C VAL A 149 1.70 12.35 0.56
N VAL A 150 0.74 11.45 0.52
CA VAL A 150 0.67 10.29 1.39
C VAL A 150 -0.07 9.16 0.68
N VAL A 151 0.38 7.94 0.88
CA VAL A 151 -0.36 6.76 0.46
C VAL A 151 -0.94 6.04 1.68
N VAL A 152 -2.24 5.71 1.60
CA VAL A 152 -2.93 4.86 2.59
C VAL A 152 -3.19 3.51 1.93
N THR A 153 -2.74 2.41 2.54
CA THR A 153 -2.78 1.10 1.88
C THR A 153 -2.82 -0.06 2.87
N ASP A 154 -3.29 -1.20 2.41
CA ASP A 154 -3.09 -2.50 3.05
C ASP A 154 -2.08 -3.39 2.27
N SER A 155 -1.59 -2.91 1.12
CA SER A 155 -0.71 -3.65 0.21
C SER A 155 0.74 -3.70 0.66
N GLN A 156 1.30 -4.90 0.79
CA GLN A 156 2.72 -5.10 1.09
C GLN A 156 3.65 -4.51 -0.01
N GLY A 157 3.24 -4.60 -1.28
CA GLY A 157 4.00 -4.05 -2.39
C GLY A 157 4.12 -2.54 -2.31
N ILE A 158 3.01 -1.86 -2.03
CA ILE A 158 2.99 -0.40 -1.90
C ILE A 158 3.81 0.07 -0.70
N GLN A 159 3.83 -0.67 0.41
CA GLN A 159 4.69 -0.37 1.57
C GLN A 159 6.18 -0.33 1.20
N GLU A 160 6.64 -1.28 0.38
CA GLU A 160 8.03 -1.33 -0.08
C GLU A 160 8.32 -0.23 -1.11
N GLU A 161 7.45 -0.09 -2.11
CA GLU A 161 7.62 0.89 -3.19
C GLU A 161 7.58 2.33 -2.67
N SER A 162 6.65 2.66 -1.74
CA SER A 162 6.61 3.97 -1.08
C SER A 162 7.87 4.27 -0.29
N SER A 163 8.41 3.26 0.43
CA SER A 163 9.67 3.40 1.16
C SER A 163 10.84 3.69 0.22
N VAL A 164 10.92 3.01 -0.93
CA VAL A 164 11.95 3.24 -1.96
C VAL A 164 11.83 4.64 -2.56
N LEU A 165 10.59 5.12 -2.75
CA LEU A 165 10.32 6.45 -3.33
C LEU A 165 10.42 7.59 -2.30
N GLY A 166 10.56 7.28 -1.01
CA GLY A 166 10.56 8.28 0.05
C GLY A 166 9.18 8.89 0.33
N VAL A 167 8.10 8.24 -0.10
CA VAL A 167 6.71 8.68 0.09
C VAL A 167 6.18 8.18 1.42
N GLN A 168 5.53 9.06 2.19
CA GLN A 168 4.91 8.66 3.46
C GLN A 168 3.81 7.62 3.22
N CYS A 169 3.91 6.49 3.91
CA CYS A 169 2.98 5.38 3.82
C CYS A 169 2.26 5.16 5.16
N LEU A 170 0.95 5.03 5.11
CA LEU A 170 0.10 4.67 6.24
C LEU A 170 -0.56 3.32 5.93
N THR A 171 -0.13 2.30 6.65
CA THR A 171 -0.64 0.93 6.41
C THR A 171 -1.79 0.62 7.36
N ILE A 172 -2.94 0.25 6.79
CA ILE A 172 -4.10 -0.22 7.54
C ILE A 172 -3.98 -1.72 7.79
N GLY A 173 -3.89 -2.12 9.06
CA GLY A 173 -3.76 -3.51 9.46
C GLY A 173 -3.25 -3.68 10.88
N GLN A 174 -3.40 -4.87 11.44
CA GLN A 174 -2.87 -5.20 12.78
C GLN A 174 -1.37 -5.53 12.74
N THR A 175 -0.91 -6.06 11.62
CA THR A 175 0.48 -6.50 11.41
C THR A 175 0.90 -6.22 9.98
N THR A 176 2.20 -6.27 9.73
CA THR A 176 2.76 -6.24 8.38
C THR A 176 3.84 -7.30 8.22
N ASN A 177 3.90 -7.91 7.05
CA ASN A 177 4.98 -8.82 6.64
C ASN A 177 6.20 -8.06 6.09
N ARG A 178 6.22 -6.72 6.24
CA ARG A 178 7.32 -5.85 5.78
C ARG A 178 7.84 -4.96 6.91
N PRO A 179 8.32 -5.54 8.05
CA PRO A 179 8.71 -4.77 9.23
C PRO A 179 9.85 -3.79 8.94
N VAL A 180 10.70 -4.10 7.96
CA VAL A 180 11.77 -3.20 7.53
C VAL A 180 11.25 -1.85 7.03
N THR A 181 10.03 -1.79 6.48
CA THR A 181 9.42 -0.53 6.02
C THR A 181 9.02 0.39 7.19
N LEU A 182 8.75 -0.20 8.36
CA LEU A 182 8.46 0.54 9.59
C LEU A 182 9.72 1.11 10.25
N THR A 183 10.83 0.36 10.18
CA THR A 183 12.06 0.69 10.92
C THR A 183 13.07 1.49 10.10
N LYS A 184 13.11 1.27 8.79
CA LYS A 184 14.06 1.91 7.86
C LYS A 184 13.39 2.65 6.70
N GLY A 185 12.06 2.47 6.53
CA GLY A 185 11.28 3.10 5.48
C GLY A 185 10.42 4.27 5.98
N THR A 186 9.41 4.58 5.20
CA THR A 186 8.47 5.69 5.44
C THR A 186 7.11 5.21 5.94
N ASN A 187 6.99 3.94 6.33
CA ASN A 187 5.72 3.31 6.66
C ASN A 187 5.36 3.47 8.14
N THR A 188 4.10 3.76 8.42
CA THR A 188 3.49 3.73 9.76
C THR A 188 2.35 2.73 9.73
N LEU A 189 2.37 1.75 10.63
CA LEU A 189 1.31 0.77 10.78
C LEU A 189 0.21 1.34 11.68
N LEU A 190 -1.02 1.39 11.15
CA LEU A 190 -2.22 1.84 11.85
C LEU A 190 -3.21 0.68 11.94
N GLY A 191 -3.88 0.57 13.06
CA GLY A 191 -4.94 -0.42 13.23
C GLY A 191 -6.20 -0.09 12.41
N PHE A 192 -7.36 -0.40 13.00
CA PHE A 192 -8.67 -0.12 12.41
C PHE A 192 -9.42 1.01 13.12
N ASP A 193 -8.73 1.83 13.89
CA ASP A 193 -9.31 3.03 14.50
C ASP A 193 -9.32 4.17 13.48
N VAL A 194 -10.52 4.51 13.00
CA VAL A 194 -10.71 5.54 11.97
C VAL A 194 -10.29 6.92 12.46
N GLN A 195 -10.41 7.21 13.77
CA GLN A 195 -10.00 8.50 14.33
C GLN A 195 -8.48 8.64 14.37
N GLU A 196 -7.79 7.55 14.74
CA GLU A 196 -6.32 7.50 14.69
C GLU A 196 -5.81 7.65 13.26
N ILE A 197 -6.45 6.96 12.31
CA ILE A 197 -6.10 7.05 10.88
C ILE A 197 -6.29 8.48 10.37
N GLU A 198 -7.44 9.11 10.66
CA GLU A 198 -7.73 10.49 10.25
C GLU A 198 -6.69 11.46 10.83
N ALA A 199 -6.43 11.37 12.13
CA ALA A 199 -5.45 12.21 12.80
C ALA A 199 -4.06 12.08 12.16
N LYS A 200 -3.64 10.85 11.85
CA LYS A 200 -2.33 10.62 11.22
C LYS A 200 -2.25 11.12 9.78
N ILE A 201 -3.33 11.00 9.01
CA ILE A 201 -3.40 11.59 7.66
C ILE A 201 -3.26 13.11 7.77
N VAL A 202 -3.99 13.75 8.68
CA VAL A 202 -3.94 15.21 8.88
C VAL A 202 -2.55 15.66 9.29
N ASP A 203 -1.89 14.96 10.23
CA ASP A 203 -0.51 15.24 10.63
C ASP A 203 0.45 15.27 9.45
N VAL A 204 0.34 14.28 8.55
CA VAL A 204 1.20 14.21 7.36
C VAL A 204 0.92 15.36 6.39
N ILE A 205 -0.36 15.71 6.17
CA ILE A 205 -0.77 16.81 5.27
C ILE A 205 -0.28 18.16 5.80
N GLU A 206 -0.33 18.35 7.12
CA GLU A 206 0.10 19.59 7.78
C GLU A 206 1.62 19.68 7.98
N GLY A 207 2.36 18.63 7.57
CA GLY A 207 3.82 18.56 7.69
C GLY A 207 4.32 18.34 9.12
N ASN A 208 3.45 17.93 10.02
CA ASN A 208 3.79 17.51 11.38
C ASN A 208 4.41 16.10 11.29
N LYS A 209 5.74 16.01 11.48
CA LYS A 209 6.47 14.73 11.46
C LYS A 209 6.54 14.10 12.84
#